data_bb9a99a208e933a2d3812984a7bba0c9
#
_entry.id   bb9a99a208e933a2d3812984a7bba0c9
#
_cell.length_a   1.000
_cell.length_b   1.000
_cell.length_c   1.000
_cell.angle_alpha   90.00
_cell.angle_beta   90.00
_cell.angle_gamma   90.00
#
_symmetry.space_group_name_H-M   'P 1'
#
loop_
_entity.id
_entity.type
_entity.pdbx_description
1 polymer ?
#
loop_
_entity_poly.entity_id
_entity_poly.type
_entity_poly.pdbx_seq_one_letter_code
_entity_poly.pdbx_strand_id
1 'polypeptide(L)'
;MPGPGRAVPAPDRELTWPAEDAGWWDGFFADRARPVPFFTGRPDENLAEWLTEGLLAPGRVLELGCGNGRNAIFLARAGCDVTAVDFSERAIAWATERARQAGVRPEFRRCSIFDAQVPAGSCDLVYDCGCFHHLPPHRRQDYVRLVDRALRPGGSYGLVCFRPEGGSGYTDQEVYQHGSLGGGLGYPADSLRALWNKPPFRVRVLRQMRKADADTTRFGEGFLWALLATKRAAT
;
A
#
# COMPACT_ATOMS: atom_id res chain seq x y z
N MET A 1 -2.61 14.30 -38.42
CA MET A 1 -2.59 12.88 -38.01
C MET A 1 -1.31 12.64 -37.23
N PRO A 2 -1.31 12.54 -35.91
CA PRO A 2 -0.12 12.09 -35.18
C PRO A 2 -0.05 10.56 -35.30
N GLY A 3 1.12 10.06 -35.71
CA GLY A 3 1.40 8.65 -35.88
C GLY A 3 1.44 7.89 -34.57
N PRO A 4 1.33 6.55 -34.58
CA PRO A 4 1.28 5.71 -33.40
C PRO A 4 2.58 5.86 -32.61
N GLY A 5 2.44 6.20 -31.31
CA GLY A 5 3.55 6.35 -30.39
C GLY A 5 4.38 5.07 -30.35
N ARG A 6 5.68 5.19 -30.62
CA ARG A 6 6.64 4.10 -30.43
C ARG A 6 6.59 3.65 -28.98
N ALA A 7 6.33 2.38 -28.78
CA ALA A 7 6.54 1.74 -27.48
C ALA A 7 7.99 1.96 -27.05
N VAL A 8 8.20 2.53 -25.87
CA VAL A 8 9.53 2.68 -25.30
C VAL A 8 10.03 1.26 -25.00
N PRO A 9 11.17 0.82 -25.56
CA PRO A 9 11.71 -0.49 -25.26
C PRO A 9 12.03 -0.56 -23.76
N ALA A 10 11.68 -1.67 -23.14
CA ALA A 10 12.11 -1.97 -21.76
C ALA A 10 13.66 -1.90 -21.75
N PRO A 11 14.26 -1.21 -20.78
CA PRO A 11 15.71 -1.13 -20.73
C PRO A 11 16.30 -2.52 -20.47
N ASP A 12 17.28 -2.93 -21.29
CA ASP A 12 18.07 -4.17 -21.16
C ASP A 12 19.03 -4.19 -19.92
N ARG A 13 18.85 -3.28 -19.00
CA ARG A 13 19.50 -3.27 -17.69
C ARG A 13 18.49 -3.64 -16.64
N GLU A 14 18.79 -4.62 -15.80
CA GLU A 14 18.20 -4.74 -14.47
C GLU A 14 18.45 -3.40 -13.73
N LEU A 15 17.53 -2.47 -13.92
CA LEU A 15 17.49 -1.24 -13.14
C LEU A 15 17.07 -1.66 -11.74
N THR A 16 18.02 -1.76 -10.84
CA THR A 16 17.75 -1.90 -9.41
C THR A 16 17.11 -0.60 -8.95
N TRP A 17 15.80 -0.59 -8.84
CA TRP A 17 15.07 0.55 -8.31
C TRP A 17 15.34 0.64 -6.82
N PRO A 18 15.77 1.80 -6.27
CA PRO A 18 15.99 1.95 -4.83
C PRO A 18 14.77 1.53 -4.01
N ALA A 19 13.55 1.72 -4.55
CA ALA A 19 12.32 1.31 -3.91
C ALA A 19 12.06 -0.21 -3.92
N GLU A 20 12.80 -0.98 -4.71
CA GLU A 20 12.81 -2.44 -4.73
C GLU A 20 14.05 -3.01 -4.01
N ASP A 21 14.91 -2.15 -3.47
CA ASP A 21 16.11 -2.54 -2.73
C ASP A 21 15.80 -2.61 -1.22
N ALA A 22 15.81 -3.83 -0.68
CA ALA A 22 15.62 -4.07 0.74
C ALA A 22 16.66 -3.33 1.61
N GLY A 23 17.88 -3.16 1.12
CA GLY A 23 18.95 -2.44 1.81
C GLY A 23 18.65 -0.96 1.98
N TRP A 24 18.03 -0.32 0.97
CA TRP A 24 17.59 1.07 1.07
C TRP A 24 16.54 1.24 2.17
N TRP A 25 15.52 0.36 2.19
CA TRP A 25 14.49 0.40 3.21
C TRP A 25 15.01 0.02 4.59
N ASP A 26 15.95 -0.90 4.71
CA ASP A 26 16.62 -1.19 5.97
C ASP A 26 17.35 0.04 6.51
N GLY A 27 18.05 0.78 5.65
CA GLY A 27 18.63 2.07 5.99
C GLY A 27 17.58 3.09 6.42
N PHE A 28 16.43 3.13 5.74
CA PHE A 28 15.34 4.04 6.07
C PHE A 28 14.73 3.75 7.45
N PHE A 29 14.49 2.48 7.79
CA PHE A 29 13.94 2.05 9.09
C PHE A 29 14.98 1.92 10.21
N ALA A 30 16.27 2.18 9.92
CA ALA A 30 17.33 2.12 10.93
C ALA A 30 17.16 3.19 12.03
N ASP A 31 16.80 4.40 11.63
CA ASP A 31 16.54 5.53 12.53
C ASP A 31 15.04 5.64 12.82
N ARG A 32 14.61 5.06 13.93
CA ARG A 32 13.21 5.09 14.39
C ARG A 32 12.77 6.47 14.90
N ALA A 33 13.71 7.39 15.14
CA ALA A 33 13.43 8.77 15.55
C ALA A 33 13.31 9.73 14.36
N ARG A 34 13.52 9.24 13.15
CA ARG A 34 13.39 10.05 11.93
C ARG A 34 12.04 10.77 11.91
N PRO A 35 11.99 12.08 11.63
CA PRO A 35 10.76 12.88 11.67
C PRO A 35 9.90 12.65 10.41
N VAL A 36 9.44 11.43 10.23
CA VAL A 36 8.49 11.09 9.16
C VAL A 36 7.12 10.85 9.76
N PRO A 37 6.04 11.36 9.15
CA PRO A 37 4.70 11.36 9.75
C PRO A 37 4.18 9.96 10.09
N PHE A 38 4.52 8.95 9.31
CA PHE A 38 4.03 7.58 9.48
C PHE A 38 4.86 6.73 10.48
N PHE A 39 5.95 7.27 11.05
CA PHE A 39 6.67 6.64 12.17
C PHE A 39 5.90 6.83 13.49
N THR A 40 4.65 6.53 13.45
CA THR A 40 3.70 6.62 14.55
C THR A 40 3.13 5.26 14.92
N GLY A 41 2.48 5.17 16.09
CA GLY A 41 1.66 4.02 16.49
C GLY A 41 0.21 4.09 16.03
N ARG A 42 -0.20 5.19 15.41
CA ARG A 42 -1.58 5.51 15.09
C ARG A 42 -2.00 4.82 13.79
N PRO A 43 -3.15 4.13 13.73
CA PRO A 43 -3.67 3.58 12.47
C PRO A 43 -4.13 4.68 11.53
N ASP A 44 -4.27 4.34 10.25
CA ASP A 44 -4.84 5.23 9.25
C ASP A 44 -6.27 5.65 9.62
N GLU A 45 -6.58 6.93 9.43
CA GLU A 45 -7.90 7.47 9.79
C GLU A 45 -9.02 6.81 8.97
N ASN A 46 -8.76 6.58 7.67
CA ASN A 46 -9.71 5.94 6.77
C ASN A 46 -9.93 4.46 7.13
N LEU A 47 -8.88 3.73 7.53
CA LEU A 47 -8.99 2.33 7.92
C LEU A 47 -9.86 2.19 9.19
N ALA A 48 -9.62 3.06 10.18
CA ALA A 48 -10.40 3.11 11.40
C ALA A 48 -11.86 3.51 11.15
N GLU A 49 -12.10 4.51 10.28
CA GLU A 49 -13.43 4.93 9.86
C GLU A 49 -14.18 3.79 9.17
N TRP A 50 -13.57 3.15 8.17
CA TRP A 50 -14.22 2.08 7.40
C TRP A 50 -14.64 0.88 8.25
N LEU A 51 -13.87 0.53 9.30
CA LEU A 51 -14.27 -0.49 10.26
C LEU A 51 -15.43 0.00 11.15
N THR A 52 -15.37 1.23 11.64
CA THR A 52 -16.41 1.80 12.51
C THR A 52 -17.75 1.96 11.78
N GLU A 53 -17.70 2.35 10.50
CA GLU A 53 -18.90 2.53 9.66
C GLU A 53 -19.42 1.23 9.03
N GLY A 54 -18.77 0.10 9.29
CA GLY A 54 -19.16 -1.21 8.74
C GLY A 54 -18.90 -1.35 7.22
N LEU A 55 -18.08 -0.48 6.63
CA LEU A 55 -17.62 -0.64 5.25
C LEU A 55 -16.62 -1.78 5.10
N LEU A 56 -15.90 -2.08 6.18
CA LEU A 56 -15.07 -3.26 6.37
C LEU A 56 -15.54 -4.03 7.61
N ALA A 57 -15.39 -5.34 7.59
CA ALA A 57 -15.63 -6.21 8.72
C ALA A 57 -14.34 -6.95 9.09
N PRO A 58 -14.18 -7.39 10.36
CA PRO A 58 -13.10 -8.27 10.73
C PRO A 58 -13.10 -9.53 9.86
N GLY A 59 -11.91 -9.94 9.44
CA GLY A 59 -11.72 -11.08 8.55
C GLY A 59 -10.23 -11.33 8.30
N ARG A 60 -9.93 -12.08 7.25
CA ARG A 60 -8.55 -12.38 6.86
C ARG A 60 -7.96 -11.23 6.03
N VAL A 61 -6.84 -10.69 6.48
CA VAL A 61 -6.20 -9.50 5.90
C VAL A 61 -4.79 -9.81 5.43
N LEU A 62 -4.46 -9.31 4.23
CA LEU A 62 -3.09 -9.18 3.77
C LEU A 62 -2.71 -7.69 3.74
N GLU A 63 -1.72 -7.28 4.54
CA GLU A 63 -1.14 -5.93 4.47
C GLU A 63 0.16 -5.95 3.66
N LEU A 64 0.24 -5.09 2.65
CA LEU A 64 1.37 -4.97 1.72
C LEU A 64 2.26 -3.78 2.10
N GLY A 65 3.55 -4.03 2.39
CA GLY A 65 4.47 -2.99 2.85
C GLY A 65 4.12 -2.48 4.23
N CYS A 66 4.04 -3.38 5.23
CA CYS A 66 3.50 -3.05 6.55
C CYS A 66 4.36 -2.09 7.39
N GLY A 67 5.62 -1.86 7.01
CA GLY A 67 6.54 -0.99 7.74
C GLY A 67 6.62 -1.34 9.22
N ASN A 68 6.39 -0.36 10.09
CA ASN A 68 6.42 -0.53 11.55
C ASN A 68 5.17 -1.23 12.13
N GLY A 69 4.30 -1.78 11.30
CA GLY A 69 3.16 -2.62 11.69
C GLY A 69 1.98 -1.89 12.30
N ARG A 70 1.86 -0.56 12.19
CA ARG A 70 0.82 0.23 12.86
C ARG A 70 -0.61 -0.17 12.47
N ASN A 71 -0.86 -0.42 11.19
CA ASN A 71 -2.17 -0.86 10.69
C ASN A 71 -2.41 -2.35 10.95
N ALA A 72 -1.39 -3.21 10.78
CA ALA A 72 -1.49 -4.64 11.13
C ALA A 72 -1.90 -4.84 12.60
N ILE A 73 -1.25 -4.10 13.52
CA ILE A 73 -1.55 -4.13 14.95
C ILE A 73 -2.98 -3.66 15.23
N PHE A 74 -3.40 -2.58 14.58
CA PHE A 74 -4.77 -2.07 14.71
C PHE A 74 -5.81 -3.08 14.22
N LEU A 75 -5.60 -3.67 13.04
CA LEU A 75 -6.48 -4.69 12.46
C LEU A 75 -6.56 -5.94 13.34
N ALA A 76 -5.42 -6.41 13.86
CA ALA A 76 -5.39 -7.55 14.79
C ALA A 76 -6.17 -7.26 16.09
N ARG A 77 -6.07 -6.03 16.64
CA ARG A 77 -6.89 -5.60 17.78
C ARG A 77 -8.38 -5.54 17.45
N ALA A 78 -8.72 -5.27 16.21
CA ALA A 78 -10.11 -5.29 15.73
C ALA A 78 -10.63 -6.71 15.43
N GLY A 79 -9.85 -7.77 15.71
CA GLY A 79 -10.25 -9.16 15.54
C GLY A 79 -9.97 -9.74 14.15
N CYS A 80 -9.15 -9.07 13.33
CA CYS A 80 -8.71 -9.60 12.04
C CYS A 80 -7.60 -10.65 12.21
N ASP A 81 -7.59 -11.64 11.31
CA ASP A 81 -6.47 -12.55 11.07
C ASP A 81 -5.53 -11.90 10.03
N VAL A 82 -4.40 -11.37 10.50
CA VAL A 82 -3.55 -10.50 9.70
C VAL A 82 -2.24 -11.18 9.33
N THR A 83 -2.00 -11.32 8.02
CA THR A 83 -0.67 -11.52 7.44
C THR A 83 -0.16 -10.20 6.90
N ALA A 84 1.01 -9.74 7.34
CA ALA A 84 1.59 -8.47 6.97
C ALA A 84 3.00 -8.68 6.42
N VAL A 85 3.29 -8.15 5.24
CA VAL A 85 4.57 -8.37 4.56
C VAL A 85 5.33 -7.06 4.40
N ASP A 86 6.64 -7.14 4.58
CA ASP A 86 7.60 -6.09 4.21
C ASP A 86 8.92 -6.76 3.89
N PHE A 87 9.71 -6.22 2.98
CA PHE A 87 10.99 -6.84 2.66
C PHE A 87 12.16 -6.28 3.50
N SER A 88 11.93 -5.18 4.26
CA SER A 88 12.88 -4.67 5.23
C SER A 88 12.87 -5.52 6.50
N GLU A 89 14.04 -6.04 6.85
CA GLU A 89 14.23 -6.78 8.11
C GLU A 89 13.99 -5.88 9.33
N ARG A 90 14.44 -4.62 9.24
CA ARG A 90 14.30 -3.64 10.32
C ARG A 90 12.85 -3.22 10.52
N ALA A 91 12.07 -3.10 9.44
CA ALA A 91 10.64 -2.85 9.52
C ALA A 91 9.92 -4.00 10.23
N ILE A 92 10.16 -5.24 9.80
CA ILE A 92 9.57 -6.44 10.39
C ILE A 92 9.96 -6.60 11.87
N ALA A 93 11.24 -6.39 12.22
CA ALA A 93 11.69 -6.43 13.61
C ALA A 93 10.97 -5.38 14.48
N TRP A 94 10.82 -4.17 13.95
CA TRP A 94 10.09 -3.11 14.66
C TRP A 94 8.61 -3.41 14.81
N ALA A 95 7.96 -3.89 13.75
CA ALA A 95 6.54 -4.29 13.77
C ALA A 95 6.28 -5.42 14.78
N THR A 96 7.16 -6.43 14.80
CA THR A 96 7.07 -7.57 15.73
C THR A 96 7.20 -7.14 17.19
N GLU A 97 8.17 -6.26 17.50
CA GLU A 97 8.35 -5.70 18.84
C GLU A 97 7.09 -4.95 19.29
N ARG A 98 6.53 -4.11 18.42
CA ARG A 98 5.34 -3.32 18.73
C ARG A 98 4.09 -4.19 18.90
N ALA A 99 3.92 -5.23 18.09
CA ALA A 99 2.81 -6.15 18.22
C ALA A 99 2.86 -6.90 19.56
N ARG A 100 4.07 -7.34 20.00
CA ARG A 100 4.26 -7.94 21.33
C ARG A 100 3.87 -6.98 22.45
N GLN A 101 4.29 -5.72 22.36
CA GLN A 101 3.92 -4.68 23.35
C GLN A 101 2.42 -4.40 23.34
N ALA A 102 1.78 -4.50 22.19
CA ALA A 102 0.34 -4.31 22.00
C ALA A 102 -0.51 -5.53 22.41
N GLY A 103 0.09 -6.68 22.72
CA GLY A 103 -0.58 -7.92 23.11
C GLY A 103 -1.32 -8.60 21.95
N VAL A 104 -0.94 -8.36 20.70
CA VAL A 104 -1.53 -8.98 19.50
C VAL A 104 -0.47 -9.74 18.71
N ARG A 105 -0.92 -10.63 17.79
CA ARG A 105 -0.04 -11.53 17.05
C ARG A 105 -0.36 -11.57 15.56
N PRO A 106 -0.22 -10.46 14.81
CA PRO A 106 -0.20 -10.53 13.36
C PRO A 106 0.95 -11.43 12.90
N GLU A 107 0.77 -12.12 11.79
CA GLU A 107 1.87 -12.82 11.15
C GLU A 107 2.68 -11.85 10.30
N PHE A 108 3.90 -11.50 10.74
CA PHE A 108 4.83 -10.69 9.97
C PHE A 108 5.77 -11.57 9.16
N ARG A 109 5.86 -11.32 7.83
CA ARG A 109 6.74 -12.04 6.92
C ARG A 109 7.70 -11.10 6.23
N ARG A 110 9.00 -11.40 6.29
CA ARG A 110 10.01 -10.69 5.50
C ARG A 110 10.04 -11.26 4.09
N CYS A 111 9.41 -10.59 3.15
CA CYS A 111 9.45 -10.92 1.72
C CYS A 111 9.02 -9.72 0.86
N SER A 112 9.34 -9.79 -0.44
CA SER A 112 8.70 -8.88 -1.39
C SER A 112 7.18 -9.09 -1.38
N ILE A 113 6.42 -8.01 -1.61
CA ILE A 113 4.96 -8.11 -1.75
C ILE A 113 4.57 -9.09 -2.86
N PHE A 114 5.38 -9.20 -3.91
CA PHE A 114 5.14 -10.10 -5.05
C PHE A 114 5.39 -11.58 -4.71
N ASP A 115 6.16 -11.84 -3.64
CA ASP A 115 6.45 -13.18 -3.11
C ASP A 115 5.53 -13.55 -1.93
N ALA A 116 4.57 -12.68 -1.60
CA ALA A 116 3.60 -12.95 -0.55
C ALA A 116 2.77 -14.20 -0.89
N GLN A 117 3.09 -15.31 -0.23
CA GLN A 117 2.40 -16.58 -0.40
C GLN A 117 1.13 -16.59 0.45
N VAL A 118 0.03 -16.14 -0.14
CA VAL A 118 -1.32 -16.32 0.41
C VAL A 118 -2.16 -17.14 -0.55
N PRO A 119 -3.06 -18.02 -0.05
CA PRO A 119 -3.94 -18.79 -0.93
C PRO A 119 -4.80 -17.85 -1.78
N ALA A 120 -5.01 -18.20 -3.04
CA ALA A 120 -5.85 -17.41 -3.94
C ALA A 120 -7.27 -17.29 -3.39
N GLY A 121 -7.85 -16.09 -3.45
CA GLY A 121 -9.20 -15.84 -3.00
C GLY A 121 -9.41 -16.02 -1.48
N SER A 122 -8.36 -15.93 -0.68
CA SER A 122 -8.47 -16.18 0.76
C SER A 122 -8.69 -14.91 1.61
N CYS A 123 -8.37 -13.73 1.07
CA CYS A 123 -8.40 -12.51 1.85
C CYS A 123 -9.75 -11.79 1.73
N ASP A 124 -10.26 -11.33 2.86
CA ASP A 124 -11.40 -10.42 2.97
C ASP A 124 -10.97 -8.98 2.65
N LEU A 125 -9.74 -8.62 3.04
CA LEU A 125 -9.14 -7.32 2.81
C LEU A 125 -7.68 -7.49 2.35
N VAL A 126 -7.30 -6.76 1.30
CA VAL A 126 -5.90 -6.41 1.03
C VAL A 126 -5.74 -4.93 1.33
N TYR A 127 -4.77 -4.57 2.15
CA TYR A 127 -4.51 -3.19 2.56
C TYR A 127 -3.09 -2.77 2.23
N ASP A 128 -2.95 -1.55 1.73
CA ASP A 128 -1.67 -0.92 1.40
C ASP A 128 -1.68 0.52 1.90
N CYS A 129 -0.70 0.87 2.71
CA CYS A 129 -0.45 2.25 3.07
C CYS A 129 0.98 2.63 2.76
N GLY A 130 1.19 3.14 1.56
CA GLY A 130 2.47 3.70 1.18
C GLY A 130 3.39 2.80 0.37
N CYS A 131 2.98 1.58 0.00
CA CYS A 131 3.79 0.69 -0.83
C CYS A 131 3.58 0.95 -2.33
N PHE A 132 2.34 1.05 -2.80
CA PHE A 132 1.99 1.18 -4.21
C PHE A 132 2.68 2.34 -4.92
N HIS A 133 2.79 3.49 -4.27
CA HIS A 133 3.39 4.68 -4.88
C HIS A 133 4.93 4.64 -4.95
N HIS A 134 5.54 3.62 -4.36
CA HIS A 134 6.96 3.30 -4.51
C HIS A 134 7.25 2.24 -5.58
N LEU A 135 6.23 1.79 -6.31
CA LEU A 135 6.42 0.83 -7.39
C LEU A 135 6.70 1.54 -8.73
N PRO A 136 7.70 1.07 -9.50
CA PRO A 136 7.92 1.58 -10.84
C PRO A 136 6.73 1.25 -11.77
N PRO A 137 6.50 2.05 -12.83
CA PRO A 137 5.32 1.92 -13.66
C PRO A 137 5.06 0.52 -14.25
N HIS A 138 6.09 -0.21 -14.61
CA HIS A 138 5.96 -1.56 -15.19
C HIS A 138 5.44 -2.58 -14.16
N ARG A 139 5.58 -2.35 -12.86
CA ARG A 139 5.11 -3.26 -11.80
C ARG A 139 3.63 -3.08 -11.45
N ARG A 140 2.98 -2.00 -11.91
CA ARG A 140 1.59 -1.70 -11.54
C ARG A 140 0.61 -2.82 -11.91
N GLN A 141 0.80 -3.45 -13.10
CA GLN A 141 -0.09 -4.54 -13.52
C GLN A 141 0.13 -5.82 -12.71
N ASP A 142 1.38 -6.12 -12.33
CA ASP A 142 1.68 -7.24 -11.44
C ASP A 142 1.04 -7.03 -10.08
N TYR A 143 1.10 -5.80 -9.58
CA TYR A 143 0.48 -5.42 -8.32
C TYR A 143 -1.05 -5.58 -8.36
N VAL A 144 -1.72 -5.13 -9.41
CA VAL A 144 -3.17 -5.32 -9.57
C VAL A 144 -3.52 -6.80 -9.62
N ARG A 145 -2.74 -7.63 -10.34
CA ARG A 145 -2.93 -9.09 -10.38
C ARG A 145 -2.72 -9.75 -9.02
N LEU A 146 -1.75 -9.28 -8.24
CA LEU A 146 -1.52 -9.76 -6.88
C LEU A 146 -2.75 -9.49 -6.00
N VAL A 147 -3.26 -8.27 -5.99
CA VAL A 147 -4.43 -7.87 -5.22
C VAL A 147 -5.67 -8.68 -5.65
N ASP A 148 -5.88 -8.81 -6.98
CA ASP A 148 -6.98 -9.62 -7.51
C ASP A 148 -6.88 -11.08 -7.07
N ARG A 149 -5.70 -11.68 -7.20
CA ARG A 149 -5.48 -13.08 -6.81
C ARG A 149 -5.72 -13.29 -5.32
N ALA A 150 -5.27 -12.39 -4.46
CA ALA A 150 -5.38 -12.56 -3.00
C ALA A 150 -6.83 -12.41 -2.50
N LEU A 151 -7.59 -11.49 -3.07
CA LEU A 151 -8.96 -11.21 -2.63
C LEU A 151 -9.94 -12.28 -3.06
N ARG A 152 -10.81 -12.69 -2.11
CA ARG A 152 -12.01 -13.44 -2.46
C ARG A 152 -13.01 -12.57 -3.24
N PRO A 153 -13.97 -13.19 -3.97
CA PRO A 153 -15.12 -12.45 -4.48
C PRO A 153 -15.84 -11.71 -3.36
N GLY A 154 -16.17 -10.43 -3.56
CA GLY A 154 -16.74 -9.56 -2.54
C GLY A 154 -15.73 -8.98 -1.54
N GLY A 155 -14.47 -9.38 -1.59
CA GLY A 155 -13.41 -8.82 -0.76
C GLY A 155 -13.07 -7.38 -1.12
N SER A 156 -12.43 -6.67 -0.20
CA SER A 156 -12.13 -5.24 -0.31
C SER A 156 -10.64 -4.98 -0.48
N TYR A 157 -10.31 -3.97 -1.26
CA TYR A 157 -8.96 -3.42 -1.39
C TYR A 157 -8.94 -2.00 -0.84
N GLY A 158 -8.10 -1.75 0.16
CA GLY A 158 -7.83 -0.43 0.71
C GLY A 158 -6.44 0.06 0.33
N LEU A 159 -6.36 1.28 -0.21
CA LEU A 159 -5.10 1.90 -0.63
C LEU A 159 -4.98 3.30 -0.05
N VAL A 160 -3.83 3.57 0.54
CA VAL A 160 -3.36 4.93 0.84
C VAL A 160 -2.10 5.19 0.01
N CYS A 161 -2.16 6.17 -0.88
CA CYS A 161 -1.04 6.53 -1.75
C CYS A 161 -0.94 8.03 -1.97
N PHE A 162 0.17 8.49 -2.54
CA PHE A 162 0.38 9.91 -2.83
C PHE A 162 -0.64 10.46 -3.82
N ARG A 163 -1.16 11.64 -3.47
CA ARG A 163 -1.76 12.60 -4.40
C ARG A 163 -0.65 13.24 -5.25
N PRO A 164 -0.97 13.93 -6.35
CA PRO A 164 0.05 14.63 -7.14
C PRO A 164 0.96 15.53 -6.29
N GLU A 165 0.40 16.21 -5.28
CA GLU A 165 1.13 17.15 -4.41
C GLU A 165 2.06 16.45 -3.41
N GLY A 166 1.86 15.16 -3.17
CA GLY A 166 2.70 14.34 -2.26
C GLY A 166 3.81 13.58 -2.97
N GLY A 167 3.71 13.44 -4.29
CA GLY A 167 4.66 12.67 -5.09
C GLY A 167 5.74 13.52 -5.76
N SER A 168 6.63 12.84 -6.47
CA SER A 168 7.74 13.47 -7.21
C SER A 168 7.32 14.35 -8.38
N GLY A 169 6.07 14.22 -8.85
CA GLY A 169 5.61 14.86 -10.08
C GLY A 169 6.11 14.22 -11.37
N TYR A 170 6.92 13.16 -11.29
CA TYR A 170 7.46 12.49 -12.48
C TYR A 170 6.37 11.76 -13.27
N THR A 171 6.43 11.91 -14.58
CA THR A 171 5.74 11.05 -15.54
C THR A 171 6.41 9.67 -15.60
N ASP A 172 5.71 8.66 -16.14
CA ASP A 172 6.27 7.33 -16.31
C ASP A 172 7.56 7.36 -17.17
N GLN A 173 7.62 8.25 -18.15
CA GLN A 173 8.82 8.42 -18.98
C GLN A 173 10.00 8.99 -18.18
N GLU A 174 9.76 10.01 -17.35
CA GLU A 174 10.80 10.62 -16.51
C GLU A 174 11.31 9.65 -15.45
N VAL A 175 10.46 8.79 -14.89
CA VAL A 175 10.88 7.70 -14.00
C VAL A 175 11.97 6.85 -14.64
N TYR A 176 11.80 6.43 -15.90
CA TYR A 176 12.80 5.63 -16.60
C TYR A 176 14.02 6.43 -17.04
N GLN A 177 13.84 7.69 -17.41
CA GLN A 177 14.95 8.58 -17.76
C GLN A 177 15.89 8.84 -16.58
N HIS A 178 15.30 9.05 -15.39
CA HIS A 178 16.07 9.31 -14.17
C HIS A 178 16.50 8.03 -13.45
N GLY A 179 15.95 6.87 -13.79
CA GLY A 179 16.18 5.63 -13.05
C GLY A 179 15.75 5.76 -11.57
N SER A 180 14.72 6.57 -11.30
CA SER A 180 14.30 6.92 -9.94
C SER A 180 12.82 7.28 -9.90
N LEU A 181 12.18 7.00 -8.76
CA LEU A 181 10.81 7.44 -8.46
C LEU A 181 10.75 8.84 -7.83
N GLY A 182 11.91 9.46 -7.57
CA GLY A 182 11.97 10.77 -6.91
C GLY A 182 11.33 10.79 -5.51
N GLY A 183 11.35 9.68 -4.79
CA GLY A 183 10.73 9.52 -3.46
C GLY A 183 9.35 8.89 -3.49
N GLY A 184 8.72 8.74 -4.66
CA GLY A 184 7.42 8.11 -4.83
C GLY A 184 6.53 8.84 -5.83
N LEU A 185 5.63 8.13 -6.48
CA LEU A 185 4.79 8.67 -7.55
C LEU A 185 3.45 9.19 -7.03
N GLY A 186 3.11 10.41 -7.42
CA GLY A 186 1.79 10.99 -7.18
C GLY A 186 0.78 10.54 -8.25
N TYR A 187 -0.44 10.23 -7.84
CA TYR A 187 -1.49 9.76 -8.73
C TYR A 187 -2.65 10.76 -8.79
N PRO A 188 -3.04 11.26 -9.98
CA PRO A 188 -4.32 11.91 -10.18
C PRO A 188 -5.49 10.97 -9.85
N ALA A 189 -6.60 11.50 -9.36
CA ALA A 189 -7.78 10.70 -9.01
C ALA A 189 -8.29 9.86 -10.19
N ASP A 190 -8.28 10.42 -11.40
CA ASP A 190 -8.74 9.72 -12.60
C ASP A 190 -7.84 8.55 -12.98
N SER A 191 -6.51 8.66 -12.75
CA SER A 191 -5.58 7.56 -12.95
C SER A 191 -5.86 6.41 -12.01
N LEU A 192 -6.17 6.68 -10.73
CA LEU A 192 -6.57 5.65 -9.77
C LEU A 192 -7.92 5.03 -10.14
N ARG A 193 -8.89 5.84 -10.60
CA ARG A 193 -10.17 5.31 -11.11
C ARG A 193 -9.97 4.44 -12.34
N ALA A 194 -9.15 4.85 -13.29
CA ALA A 194 -8.83 4.08 -14.48
C ALA A 194 -8.18 2.73 -14.14
N LEU A 195 -7.41 2.66 -13.06
CA LEU A 195 -6.76 1.44 -12.60
C LEU A 195 -7.71 0.53 -11.81
N TRP A 196 -8.48 1.10 -10.88
CA TRP A 196 -9.23 0.34 -9.87
C TRP A 196 -10.75 0.33 -10.05
N ASN A 197 -11.32 1.07 -11.03
CA ASN A 197 -12.77 1.06 -11.32
C ASN A 197 -13.09 0.32 -12.62
N LYS A 198 -12.39 -0.77 -12.89
CA LYS A 198 -12.63 -1.68 -14.01
C LYS A 198 -12.69 -3.13 -13.50
N PRO A 199 -13.39 -4.04 -14.19
CA PRO A 199 -13.48 -5.44 -13.76
C PRO A 199 -12.09 -6.03 -13.45
N PRO A 200 -11.98 -6.79 -12.34
CA PRO A 200 -13.08 -7.21 -11.45
C PRO A 200 -13.40 -6.19 -10.33
N PHE A 201 -12.76 -5.02 -10.28
CA PHE A 201 -12.90 -4.06 -9.20
C PHE A 201 -13.99 -3.01 -9.44
N ARG A 202 -14.52 -2.47 -8.33
CA ARG A 202 -15.38 -1.28 -8.29
C ARG A 202 -14.92 -0.39 -7.16
N VAL A 203 -14.55 0.85 -7.47
CA VAL A 203 -14.22 1.88 -6.47
C VAL A 203 -15.49 2.26 -5.74
N ARG A 204 -15.46 2.18 -4.41
CA ARG A 204 -16.53 2.61 -3.50
C ARG A 204 -16.25 4.00 -2.91
N VAL A 205 -14.99 4.23 -2.53
CA VAL A 205 -14.51 5.47 -1.94
C VAL A 205 -13.22 5.87 -2.65
N LEU A 206 -13.11 7.12 -3.02
CA LEU A 206 -11.84 7.76 -3.38
C LEU A 206 -11.94 9.21 -2.92
N ARG A 207 -11.19 9.53 -1.88
CA ARG A 207 -11.14 10.86 -1.29
C ARG A 207 -9.73 11.21 -0.84
N GLN A 208 -9.49 12.48 -0.65
CA GLN A 208 -8.32 12.94 0.10
C GLN A 208 -8.36 12.35 1.51
N MET A 209 -7.20 11.88 1.99
CA MET A 209 -7.05 11.48 3.38
C MET A 209 -7.20 12.72 4.27
N ARG A 210 -7.93 12.60 5.37
CA ARG A 210 -8.11 13.73 6.31
C ARG A 210 -6.83 13.91 7.10
N LYS A 211 -6.35 15.14 7.15
CA LYS A 211 -5.22 15.46 8.01
C LYS A 211 -5.64 15.23 9.47
N ALA A 212 -4.86 14.44 10.18
CA ALA A 212 -5.10 14.19 11.58
C ALA A 212 -4.60 15.38 12.43
N ASP A 213 -5.41 15.83 13.36
CA ASP A 213 -4.99 16.81 14.36
C ASP A 213 -3.97 16.18 15.33
N ALA A 214 -3.14 17.01 15.97
CA ALA A 214 -2.06 16.56 16.84
C ALA A 214 -2.54 15.63 17.99
N ASP A 215 -3.76 15.85 18.47
CA ASP A 215 -4.34 15.11 19.62
C ASP A 215 -5.15 13.88 19.22
N THR A 216 -5.19 13.52 17.92
CA THR A 216 -5.95 12.35 17.46
C THR A 216 -5.19 11.06 17.70
N THR A 217 -5.94 9.96 17.90
CA THR A 217 -5.41 8.59 17.96
C THR A 217 -5.21 7.96 16.59
N ARG A 218 -5.34 8.74 15.49
CA ARG A 218 -5.31 8.29 14.10
C ARG A 218 -4.21 9.01 13.33
N PHE A 219 -3.72 8.38 12.27
CA PHE A 219 -2.80 8.98 11.31
C PHE A 219 -3.57 9.45 10.09
N GLY A 220 -3.23 10.62 9.57
CA GLY A 220 -3.78 11.14 8.33
C GLY A 220 -3.01 12.35 7.82
N GLU A 221 -2.77 12.36 6.50
CA GLU A 221 -2.06 13.44 5.82
C GLU A 221 -2.78 13.86 4.54
N GLY A 222 -2.95 15.17 4.36
CA GLY A 222 -3.74 15.72 3.26
C GLY A 222 -3.12 15.53 1.87
N PHE A 223 -1.85 15.17 1.77
CA PHE A 223 -1.18 14.84 0.51
C PHE A 223 -1.36 13.37 0.08
N LEU A 224 -2.21 12.62 0.77
CA LEU A 224 -2.53 11.23 0.48
C LEU A 224 -3.97 11.07 -0.03
N TRP A 225 -4.17 10.06 -0.88
CA TRP A 225 -5.48 9.50 -1.20
C TRP A 225 -5.83 8.38 -0.22
N ALA A 226 -7.13 8.26 0.08
CA ALA A 226 -7.74 7.07 0.65
C ALA A 226 -8.71 6.48 -0.38
N LEU A 227 -8.42 5.26 -0.86
CA LEU A 227 -9.23 4.53 -1.83
C LEU A 227 -9.71 3.22 -1.21
N LEU A 228 -11.01 2.95 -1.35
CA LEU A 228 -11.61 1.65 -1.07
C LEU A 228 -12.28 1.12 -2.34
N ALA A 229 -11.89 -0.06 -2.77
CA ALA A 229 -12.51 -0.78 -3.88
C ALA A 229 -12.98 -2.17 -3.42
N THR A 230 -13.98 -2.72 -4.09
CA THR A 230 -14.48 -4.08 -3.85
C THR A 230 -14.26 -4.92 -5.09
N LYS A 231 -13.76 -6.14 -4.92
CA LYS A 231 -13.73 -7.16 -5.98
C LYS A 231 -15.14 -7.69 -6.18
N ARG A 232 -15.66 -7.59 -7.42
CA ARG A 232 -16.99 -8.10 -7.75
C ARG A 232 -17.05 -9.62 -7.58
N ALA A 233 -18.21 -10.13 -7.21
CA ALA A 233 -18.46 -11.56 -7.35
C ALA A 233 -18.36 -11.96 -8.82
N ALA A 234 -17.86 -13.16 -9.07
CA ALA A 234 -17.98 -13.74 -10.41
C ALA A 234 -19.48 -13.92 -10.72
N THR A 235 -19.94 -13.31 -11.80
CA THR A 235 -21.30 -13.55 -12.34
C THR A 235 -21.32 -14.88 -13.06
#